data_9967a506ef212d9d164f6808b2097b4c
#
_entry.id   9967a506ef212d9d164f6808b2097b4c
#
_cell.length_a   1.000
_cell.length_b   1.000
_cell.length_c   1.000
_cell.angle_alpha   90.00
_cell.angle_beta   90.00
_cell.angle_gamma   90.00
#
_symmetry.space_group_name_H-M   'P 1'
#
loop_
_entity.id
_entity.type
_entity.pdbx_description
1 polymer ?
#
loop_
_entity_poly.entity_id
_entity_poly.type
_entity_poly.pdbx_seq_one_letter_code
_entity_poly.pdbx_strand_id
1 'polypeptide(L)'
;KSTFCRNLLPTELQPYYTDRIDFSNKRDAELSLNRFALINMDEFDQNRESQQAFLKHIIQKPVVNTRRPHGVATQELRRYASFIGTSNHKDLLTDTSGSRRYIVIAVTGPIDCSPIDYEQLYAQAIHDIYKGERYWFNAEDEKVMTESNQEFQVIPIAEQLFHQYFRAAREDEEEYELLLAIEILEQVQHDSRIRVSNCNIIQFGRILQRNQVCLLY
;
A
#
# COMPACT_ATOMS: atom_id res chain seq x y z
N LYS A 1 -9.48 -1.33 -16.43
CA LYS A 1 -9.45 -1.10 -14.95
C LYS A 1 -9.93 0.30 -14.63
N SER A 2 -9.33 1.35 -15.17
CA SER A 2 -9.69 2.76 -14.87
C SER A 2 -11.12 3.10 -15.24
N THR A 3 -11.65 2.56 -16.35
CA THR A 3 -13.07 2.69 -16.74
C THR A 3 -13.99 2.08 -15.67
N PHE A 4 -13.67 0.89 -15.17
CA PHE A 4 -14.41 0.26 -14.09
C PHE A 4 -14.41 1.14 -12.83
N CYS A 5 -13.24 1.65 -12.42
CA CYS A 5 -13.14 2.52 -11.24
C CYS A 5 -14.00 3.79 -11.39
N ARG A 6 -14.03 4.38 -12.57
CA ARG A 6 -14.89 5.55 -12.86
C ARG A 6 -16.36 5.19 -12.77
N ASN A 7 -16.75 4.04 -13.31
CA ASN A 7 -18.15 3.58 -13.34
C ASN A 7 -18.65 3.11 -11.95
N LEU A 8 -17.83 3.13 -10.89
CA LEU A 8 -18.34 2.92 -9.53
C LEU A 8 -19.23 4.06 -9.03
N LEU A 9 -19.10 5.26 -9.62
CA LEU A 9 -19.95 6.39 -9.31
C LEU A 9 -20.96 6.64 -10.45
N PRO A 10 -22.25 6.88 -10.13
CA PRO A 10 -23.24 7.25 -11.12
C PRO A 10 -22.95 8.62 -11.73
N THR A 11 -23.61 8.94 -12.83
CA THR A 11 -23.36 10.15 -13.62
C THR A 11 -23.45 11.43 -12.78
N GLU A 12 -24.39 11.49 -11.84
CA GLU A 12 -24.63 12.62 -10.95
C GLU A 12 -23.47 12.86 -9.98
N LEU A 13 -22.73 11.81 -9.63
CA LEU A 13 -21.59 11.87 -8.72
C LEU A 13 -20.23 11.93 -9.42
N GLN A 14 -20.19 11.88 -10.77
CA GLN A 14 -18.95 12.01 -11.53
C GLN A 14 -18.14 13.28 -11.23
N PRO A 15 -18.72 14.45 -10.90
CA PRO A 15 -17.96 15.62 -10.47
C PRO A 15 -17.14 15.41 -9.18
N TYR A 16 -17.45 14.37 -8.42
CA TYR A 16 -16.75 13.99 -7.19
C TYR A 16 -15.76 12.82 -7.39
N TYR A 17 -15.52 12.42 -8.63
CA TYR A 17 -14.47 11.50 -9.03
C TYR A 17 -13.24 12.25 -9.52
N THR A 18 -12.05 11.73 -9.24
CA THR A 18 -10.82 12.16 -9.88
C THR A 18 -9.87 11.00 -10.07
N ASP A 19 -9.12 10.99 -11.17
CA ASP A 19 -7.99 10.12 -11.44
C ASP A 19 -6.64 10.85 -11.32
N ARG A 20 -6.66 12.07 -10.78
CA ARG A 20 -5.49 12.93 -10.63
C ARG A 20 -5.39 13.43 -9.20
N ILE A 21 -4.31 13.06 -8.54
CA ILE A 21 -3.90 13.63 -7.26
C ILE A 21 -2.43 14.03 -7.34
N ASP A 22 -2.14 15.28 -6.99
CA ASP A 22 -0.76 15.76 -6.98
C ASP A 22 -0.15 15.62 -5.59
N PHE A 23 0.69 14.59 -5.41
CA PHE A 23 1.42 14.34 -4.17
C PHE A 23 2.60 15.30 -3.94
N SER A 24 3.00 16.08 -4.94
CA SER A 24 4.06 17.09 -4.78
C SER A 24 3.57 18.28 -3.94
N ASN A 25 2.28 18.59 -4.05
CA ASN A 25 1.61 19.60 -3.22
C ASN A 25 0.74 18.94 -2.15
N LYS A 26 1.33 18.69 -0.98
CA LYS A 26 0.64 18.04 0.15
C LYS A 26 -0.68 18.70 0.55
N ARG A 27 -0.73 20.04 0.48
CA ARG A 27 -1.94 20.79 0.84
C ARG A 27 -3.09 20.55 -0.15
N ASP A 28 -2.80 20.56 -1.42
CA ASP A 28 -3.82 20.33 -2.45
C ASP A 28 -4.27 18.87 -2.45
N ALA A 29 -3.35 17.92 -2.19
CA ALA A 29 -3.70 16.52 -1.96
C ALA A 29 -4.63 16.37 -0.74
N GLU A 30 -4.38 17.07 0.37
CA GLU A 30 -5.25 17.05 1.55
C GLU A 30 -6.63 17.68 1.26
N LEU A 31 -6.68 18.80 0.53
CA LEU A 31 -7.95 19.42 0.12
C LEU A 31 -8.78 18.49 -0.78
N SER A 32 -8.14 17.67 -1.59
CA SER A 32 -8.79 16.67 -2.42
C SER A 32 -9.60 15.67 -1.61
N LEU A 33 -9.19 15.36 -0.37
CA LEU A 33 -9.93 14.46 0.53
C LEU A 33 -11.30 15.00 0.96
N ASN A 34 -11.45 16.32 1.02
CA ASN A 34 -12.73 16.96 1.32
C ASN A 34 -13.59 17.19 0.07
N ARG A 35 -12.96 17.28 -1.10
CA ARG A 35 -13.63 17.63 -2.36
C ARG A 35 -14.23 16.43 -3.07
N PHE A 36 -13.49 15.31 -3.13
CA PHE A 36 -13.86 14.13 -3.92
C PHE A 36 -14.44 13.04 -3.04
N ALA A 37 -15.30 12.20 -3.63
CA ALA A 37 -15.82 10.98 -3.01
C ALA A 37 -14.94 9.78 -3.34
N LEU A 38 -14.40 9.71 -4.57
CA LEU A 38 -13.53 8.63 -5.01
C LEU A 38 -12.31 9.19 -5.75
N ILE A 39 -11.15 8.84 -5.28
CA ILE A 39 -9.85 9.17 -5.90
C ILE A 39 -9.25 7.89 -6.45
N ASN A 40 -9.12 7.81 -7.77
CA ASN A 40 -8.45 6.69 -8.44
C ASN A 40 -6.98 7.02 -8.65
N MET A 41 -6.12 6.16 -8.17
CA MET A 41 -4.67 6.20 -8.42
C MET A 41 -4.34 5.21 -9.52
N ASP A 42 -4.37 5.70 -10.76
CA ASP A 42 -3.98 4.87 -11.90
C ASP A 42 -2.47 4.62 -11.86
N GLU A 43 -2.04 3.46 -12.34
CA GLU A 43 -0.63 3.04 -12.33
C GLU A 43 0.02 3.18 -10.93
N PHE A 44 -0.65 2.65 -9.91
CA PHE A 44 -0.25 2.75 -8.50
C PHE A 44 1.21 2.32 -8.27
N ASP A 45 1.69 1.34 -9.02
CA ASP A 45 3.05 0.81 -8.98
C ASP A 45 4.13 1.82 -9.37
N GLN A 46 3.78 2.89 -10.10
CA GLN A 46 4.73 3.94 -10.49
C GLN A 46 4.97 4.99 -9.39
N ASN A 47 4.22 4.93 -8.29
CA ASN A 47 4.38 5.86 -7.18
C ASN A 47 5.72 5.67 -6.47
N ARG A 48 6.49 6.75 -6.32
CA ARG A 48 7.77 6.75 -5.59
C ARG A 48 7.54 6.43 -4.11
N GLU A 49 8.55 5.89 -3.43
CA GLU A 49 8.47 5.57 -1.99
C GLU A 49 8.02 6.77 -1.13
N SER A 50 8.50 7.98 -1.45
CA SER A 50 8.08 9.19 -0.75
C SER A 50 6.59 9.52 -0.91
N GLN A 51 6.03 9.24 -2.08
CA GLN A 51 4.60 9.40 -2.37
C GLN A 51 3.78 8.33 -1.65
N GLN A 52 4.26 7.10 -1.61
CA GLN A 52 3.62 6.02 -0.85
C GLN A 52 3.61 6.32 0.66
N ALA A 53 4.71 6.88 1.21
CA ALA A 53 4.76 7.29 2.62
C ALA A 53 3.73 8.38 2.92
N PHE A 54 3.58 9.37 2.05
CA PHE A 54 2.57 10.41 2.20
C PHE A 54 1.14 9.86 2.02
N LEU A 55 0.93 8.97 1.05
CA LEU A 55 -0.35 8.30 0.84
C LEU A 55 -0.81 7.54 2.09
N LYS A 56 0.08 6.78 2.73
CA LYS A 56 -0.21 6.09 4.00
C LYS A 56 -0.70 7.05 5.08
N HIS A 57 -0.11 8.24 5.14
CA HIS A 57 -0.52 9.26 6.08
C HIS A 57 -1.93 9.78 5.77
N ILE A 58 -2.23 10.12 4.51
CA ILE A 58 -3.53 10.69 4.14
C ILE A 58 -4.68 9.69 4.13
N ILE A 59 -4.40 8.41 3.83
CA ILE A 59 -5.43 7.34 3.87
C ILE A 59 -6.03 7.20 5.28
N GLN A 60 -5.25 7.43 6.32
CA GLN A 60 -5.70 7.26 7.71
C GLN A 60 -6.31 8.53 8.33
N LYS A 61 -6.23 9.68 7.66
CA LYS A 61 -6.78 10.92 8.21
C LYS A 61 -8.31 10.89 8.21
N PRO A 62 -8.98 11.01 9.36
CA PRO A 62 -10.44 11.14 9.42
C PRO A 62 -10.90 12.54 9.07
N VAL A 63 -10.06 13.54 9.33
CA VAL A 63 -10.29 14.97 9.08
C VAL A 63 -9.03 15.60 8.50
N VAL A 64 -9.20 16.69 7.76
CA VAL A 64 -8.12 17.46 7.15
C VAL A 64 -8.03 18.82 7.81
N ASN A 65 -6.91 19.11 8.46
CA ASN A 65 -6.64 20.42 9.05
C ASN A 65 -5.78 21.24 8.08
N THR A 66 -6.41 22.04 7.26
CA THR A 66 -5.71 22.82 6.23
C THR A 66 -6.34 24.20 6.03
N ARG A 67 -5.57 25.09 5.43
CA ARG A 67 -6.03 26.43 5.05
C ARG A 67 -6.41 26.44 3.58
N ARG A 68 -7.63 26.81 3.26
CA ARG A 68 -8.04 26.99 1.87
C ARG A 68 -7.18 28.05 1.15
N PRO A 69 -7.02 27.97 -0.16
CA PRO A 69 -6.37 29.03 -0.93
C PRO A 69 -6.98 30.40 -0.59
N HIS A 70 -6.13 31.40 -0.34
CA HIS A 70 -6.51 32.74 0.10
C HIS A 70 -7.25 32.84 1.45
N GLY A 71 -7.43 31.72 2.16
CA GLY A 71 -7.99 31.71 3.52
C GLY A 71 -7.01 32.27 4.54
N VAL A 72 -7.53 32.88 5.62
CA VAL A 72 -6.70 33.45 6.69
C VAL A 72 -6.45 32.43 7.78
N ALA A 73 -7.40 31.55 8.07
CA ALA A 73 -7.32 30.57 9.17
C ALA A 73 -7.31 29.13 8.66
N THR A 74 -6.65 28.26 9.44
CA THR A 74 -6.75 26.80 9.28
C THR A 74 -8.17 26.37 9.65
N GLN A 75 -8.75 25.49 8.84
CA GLN A 75 -10.08 24.93 9.06
C GLN A 75 -9.97 23.43 9.14
N GLU A 76 -10.80 22.84 9.98
CA GLU A 76 -11.03 21.41 10.00
C GLU A 76 -12.08 21.07 8.94
N LEU A 77 -11.69 20.20 8.00
CA LEU A 77 -12.53 19.76 6.90
C LEU A 77 -12.78 18.26 7.03
N ARG A 78 -14.02 17.85 6.91
CA ARG A 78 -14.37 16.43 6.88
C ARG A 78 -13.81 15.76 5.65
N ARG A 79 -13.26 14.56 5.82
CA ARG A 79 -12.90 13.70 4.70
C ARG A 79 -14.13 13.00 4.14
N TYR A 80 -14.25 13.00 2.82
CA TYR A 80 -15.24 12.23 2.06
C TYR A 80 -14.57 11.18 1.17
N ALA A 81 -13.32 11.41 0.77
CA ALA A 81 -12.65 10.59 -0.22
C ALA A 81 -12.34 9.18 0.26
N SER A 82 -12.72 8.21 -0.57
CA SER A 82 -12.15 6.87 -0.60
C SER A 82 -11.11 6.78 -1.71
N PHE A 83 -10.17 5.83 -1.57
CA PHE A 83 -9.13 5.60 -2.57
C PHE A 83 -9.35 4.26 -3.25
N ILE A 84 -9.11 4.23 -4.54
CA ILE A 84 -8.95 3.02 -5.33
C ILE A 84 -7.69 3.16 -6.17
N GLY A 85 -6.98 2.08 -6.43
CA GLY A 85 -5.79 2.10 -7.28
C GLY A 85 -5.85 1.01 -8.31
N THR A 86 -5.18 1.22 -9.44
CA THR A 86 -5.01 0.19 -10.46
C THR A 86 -3.53 -0.01 -10.75
N SER A 87 -3.14 -1.24 -11.06
CA SER A 87 -1.80 -1.58 -11.51
C SER A 87 -1.83 -2.68 -12.56
N ASN A 88 -0.77 -2.77 -13.33
CA ASN A 88 -0.50 -3.85 -14.27
C ASN A 88 0.54 -4.83 -13.72
N HIS A 89 1.19 -4.49 -12.63
CA HIS A 89 2.18 -5.31 -11.96
C HIS A 89 1.62 -5.89 -10.66
N LYS A 90 2.13 -7.04 -10.25
CA LYS A 90 1.80 -7.64 -8.95
C LYS A 90 2.60 -7.00 -7.82
N ASP A 91 3.83 -6.59 -8.09
CA ASP A 91 4.75 -6.02 -7.12
C ASP A 91 4.35 -4.56 -6.81
N LEU A 92 3.41 -4.38 -5.90
CA LEU A 92 2.77 -3.10 -5.62
C LEU A 92 3.24 -2.48 -4.31
N LEU A 93 3.47 -3.33 -3.29
CA LEU A 93 3.62 -2.91 -1.93
C LEU A 93 5.10 -2.92 -1.54
N THR A 94 5.68 -1.72 -1.42
CA THR A 94 7.10 -1.54 -1.05
C THR A 94 7.33 -1.60 0.46
N ASP A 95 6.26 -1.45 1.27
CA ASP A 95 6.34 -1.45 2.72
C ASP A 95 5.52 -2.58 3.32
N THR A 96 6.22 -3.54 3.89
CA THR A 96 5.63 -4.70 4.57
C THR A 96 4.78 -4.34 5.78
N SER A 97 5.16 -3.29 6.52
CA SER A 97 4.44 -2.85 7.73
C SER A 97 3.16 -2.07 7.42
N GLY A 98 3.06 -1.53 6.20
CA GLY A 98 1.95 -0.70 5.75
C GLY A 98 0.87 -1.44 4.97
N SER A 99 1.07 -2.70 4.63
CA SER A 99 0.20 -3.47 3.72
C SER A 99 -1.24 -3.62 4.24
N ARG A 100 -1.45 -3.65 5.55
CA ARG A 100 -2.78 -3.71 6.20
C ARG A 100 -3.74 -2.58 5.82
N ARG A 101 -3.26 -1.52 5.16
CA ARG A 101 -4.09 -0.38 4.70
C ARG A 101 -4.68 -0.59 3.32
N TYR A 102 -4.28 -1.64 2.64
CA TYR A 102 -4.66 -1.92 1.27
C TYR A 102 -5.40 -3.25 1.19
N ILE A 103 -6.49 -3.26 0.44
CA ILE A 103 -7.15 -4.48 0.00
C ILE A 103 -6.69 -4.68 -1.43
N VAL A 104 -5.78 -5.64 -1.65
CA VAL A 104 -5.29 -5.96 -2.99
C VAL A 104 -6.15 -7.07 -3.59
N ILE A 105 -6.67 -6.81 -4.79
CA ILE A 105 -7.50 -7.74 -5.53
C ILE A 105 -6.80 -8.08 -6.85
N ALA A 106 -6.41 -9.33 -7.01
CA ALA A 106 -5.88 -9.83 -8.28
C ALA A 106 -7.04 -10.06 -9.27
N VAL A 107 -7.00 -9.32 -10.37
CA VAL A 107 -7.97 -9.50 -11.45
C VAL A 107 -7.49 -10.62 -12.36
N THR A 108 -8.22 -11.73 -12.41
CA THR A 108 -7.85 -12.95 -13.14
C THR A 108 -8.51 -13.09 -14.52
N GLY A 109 -9.41 -12.16 -14.86
CA GLY A 109 -10.16 -12.21 -16.13
C GLY A 109 -10.58 -10.83 -16.63
N PRO A 110 -11.33 -10.78 -17.73
CA PRO A 110 -11.91 -9.54 -18.22
C PRO A 110 -12.81 -8.88 -17.18
N ILE A 111 -12.68 -7.55 -17.01
CA ILE A 111 -13.55 -6.78 -16.13
C ILE A 111 -14.81 -6.42 -16.92
N ASP A 112 -15.97 -6.79 -16.39
CA ASP A 112 -17.25 -6.35 -16.93
C ASP A 112 -17.42 -4.85 -16.64
N CYS A 113 -17.62 -4.07 -17.71
CA CYS A 113 -17.89 -2.63 -17.66
C CYS A 113 -19.31 -2.31 -18.18
N SER A 114 -20.22 -3.29 -18.17
CA SER A 114 -21.62 -3.04 -18.51
C SER A 114 -22.27 -2.05 -17.54
N PRO A 115 -23.39 -1.43 -17.91
CA PRO A 115 -24.08 -0.49 -17.05
C PRO A 115 -24.44 -1.08 -15.69
N ILE A 116 -24.15 -0.36 -14.62
CA ILE A 116 -24.46 -0.73 -13.24
C ILE A 116 -25.85 -0.21 -12.88
N ASP A 117 -26.67 -1.05 -12.26
CA ASP A 117 -27.88 -0.62 -11.59
C ASP A 117 -27.50 0.03 -10.25
N TYR A 118 -27.28 1.35 -10.26
CA TYR A 118 -26.83 2.07 -9.08
C TYR A 118 -27.90 2.13 -7.99
N GLU A 119 -29.17 2.15 -8.32
CA GLU A 119 -30.25 2.16 -7.33
C GLU A 119 -30.22 0.88 -6.52
N GLN A 120 -30.08 -0.26 -7.17
CA GLN A 120 -30.00 -1.57 -6.50
C GLN A 120 -28.69 -1.70 -5.74
N LEU A 121 -27.56 -1.30 -6.31
CA LEU A 121 -26.24 -1.37 -5.67
C LEU A 121 -26.21 -0.58 -4.36
N TYR A 122 -26.63 0.69 -4.39
CA TYR A 122 -26.61 1.51 -3.20
C TYR A 122 -27.69 1.13 -2.18
N ALA A 123 -28.86 0.66 -2.64
CA ALA A 123 -29.88 0.13 -1.75
C ALA A 123 -29.36 -1.10 -0.99
N GLN A 124 -28.65 -2.00 -1.65
CA GLN A 124 -28.02 -3.15 -1.01
C GLN A 124 -26.99 -2.69 0.02
N ALA A 125 -26.07 -1.80 -0.34
CA ALA A 125 -25.04 -1.29 0.58
C ALA A 125 -25.65 -0.64 1.85
N ILE A 126 -26.71 0.16 1.68
CA ILE A 126 -27.43 0.78 2.80
C ILE A 126 -28.12 -0.30 3.66
N HIS A 127 -28.75 -1.29 3.03
CA HIS A 127 -29.41 -2.39 3.72
C HIS A 127 -28.42 -3.19 4.58
N ASP A 128 -27.25 -3.50 4.06
CA ASP A 128 -26.22 -4.26 4.75
C ASP A 128 -25.69 -3.46 5.97
N ILE A 129 -25.48 -2.14 5.83
CA ILE A 129 -25.14 -1.25 6.95
C ILE A 129 -26.22 -1.27 8.03
N TYR A 130 -27.50 -1.18 7.66
CA TYR A 130 -28.61 -1.24 8.62
C TYR A 130 -28.75 -2.62 9.30
N LYS A 131 -28.33 -3.68 8.66
CA LYS A 131 -28.26 -5.01 9.27
C LYS A 131 -27.07 -5.17 10.22
N GLY A 132 -26.18 -4.19 10.31
CA GLY A 132 -25.03 -4.20 11.18
C GLY A 132 -23.76 -4.77 10.56
N GLU A 133 -23.72 -4.90 9.21
CA GLU A 133 -22.48 -5.25 8.53
C GLU A 133 -21.42 -4.21 8.81
N ARG A 134 -20.21 -4.69 9.12
CA ARG A 134 -19.09 -3.82 9.47
C ARG A 134 -18.48 -3.21 8.22
N TYR A 135 -18.29 -1.90 8.21
CA TYR A 135 -17.58 -1.16 7.18
C TYR A 135 -16.15 -0.77 7.61
N TRP A 136 -15.66 -1.35 8.71
CA TRP A 136 -14.28 -1.20 9.21
C TRP A 136 -13.70 -2.58 9.49
N PHE A 137 -12.36 -2.68 9.47
CA PHE A 137 -11.64 -3.90 9.76
C PHE A 137 -11.19 -3.93 11.23
N ASN A 138 -11.25 -5.10 11.85
CA ASN A 138 -10.68 -5.36 13.16
C ASN A 138 -9.25 -5.93 13.03
N ALA A 139 -8.60 -6.26 14.13
CA ALA A 139 -7.23 -6.78 14.13
C ALA A 139 -7.10 -8.15 13.42
N GLU A 140 -8.15 -8.98 13.44
CA GLU A 140 -8.17 -10.27 12.73
C GLU A 140 -8.27 -10.05 11.23
N ASP A 141 -9.16 -9.17 10.78
CA ASP A 141 -9.30 -8.78 9.38
C ASP A 141 -7.98 -8.18 8.85
N GLU A 142 -7.31 -7.31 9.64
CA GLU A 142 -6.02 -6.73 9.29
C GLU A 142 -4.92 -7.79 9.15
N LYS A 143 -4.96 -8.85 9.96
CA LYS A 143 -4.01 -9.97 9.85
C LYS A 143 -4.23 -10.73 8.55
N VAL A 144 -5.47 -11.10 8.25
CA VAL A 144 -5.82 -11.79 7.00
C VAL A 144 -5.42 -10.96 5.77
N MET A 145 -5.70 -9.65 5.78
CA MET A 145 -5.27 -8.75 4.70
C MET A 145 -3.76 -8.70 4.57
N THR A 146 -3.03 -8.64 5.68
CA THR A 146 -1.56 -8.58 5.66
C THR A 146 -0.98 -9.88 5.09
N GLU A 147 -1.52 -11.03 5.45
CA GLU A 147 -1.12 -12.33 4.91
C GLU A 147 -1.43 -12.42 3.41
N SER A 148 -2.64 -12.05 2.99
CA SER A 148 -3.03 -12.02 1.57
C SER A 148 -2.16 -11.07 0.74
N ASN A 149 -1.75 -9.95 1.32
CA ASN A 149 -0.93 -8.94 0.63
C ASN A 149 0.55 -9.33 0.48
N GLN A 150 1.00 -10.43 1.09
CA GLN A 150 2.41 -10.87 0.97
C GLN A 150 2.81 -11.17 -0.47
N GLU A 151 1.91 -11.76 -1.26
CA GLU A 151 2.18 -12.07 -2.67
C GLU A 151 2.31 -10.83 -3.58
N PHE A 152 1.90 -9.66 -3.08
CA PHE A 152 1.97 -8.37 -3.80
C PHE A 152 3.10 -7.47 -3.30
N GLN A 153 3.95 -7.97 -2.42
CA GLN A 153 5.07 -7.20 -1.90
C GLN A 153 6.25 -7.21 -2.85
N VAL A 154 6.87 -6.05 -3.00
CA VAL A 154 8.17 -5.93 -3.68
C VAL A 154 9.23 -6.55 -2.78
N ILE A 155 9.88 -7.61 -3.25
CA ILE A 155 11.02 -8.20 -2.54
C ILE A 155 12.26 -7.37 -2.86
N PRO A 156 12.90 -6.72 -1.87
CA PRO A 156 14.11 -5.94 -2.08
C PRO A 156 15.24 -6.78 -2.70
N ILE A 157 16.05 -6.18 -3.57
CA ILE A 157 17.21 -6.86 -4.19
C ILE A 157 18.13 -7.48 -3.14
N ALA A 158 18.36 -6.77 -2.01
CA ALA A 158 19.16 -7.28 -0.90
C ALA A 158 18.63 -8.60 -0.33
N GLU A 159 17.31 -8.75 -0.27
CA GLU A 159 16.65 -9.95 0.21
C GLU A 159 16.71 -11.10 -0.81
N GLN A 160 16.48 -10.77 -2.09
CA GLN A 160 16.62 -11.77 -3.16
C GLN A 160 18.04 -12.34 -3.22
N LEU A 161 19.04 -11.48 -3.12
CA LEU A 161 20.45 -11.88 -3.09
C LEU A 161 20.78 -12.64 -1.81
N PHE A 162 20.24 -12.23 -0.65
CA PHE A 162 20.41 -13.01 0.58
C PHE A 162 19.93 -14.44 0.38
N HIS A 163 18.72 -14.66 -0.11
CA HIS A 163 18.19 -16.02 -0.33
C HIS A 163 18.95 -16.82 -1.39
N GLN A 164 19.66 -16.15 -2.29
CA GLN A 164 20.48 -16.83 -3.30
C GLN A 164 21.77 -17.40 -2.71
N TYR A 165 22.38 -16.73 -1.74
CA TYR A 165 23.70 -17.07 -1.18
C TYR A 165 23.66 -17.59 0.25
N PHE A 166 22.59 -17.24 1.00
CA PHE A 166 22.45 -17.57 2.41
C PHE A 166 21.05 -18.09 2.73
N ARG A 167 20.98 -18.79 3.84
CA ARG A 167 19.73 -19.14 4.52
C ARG A 167 19.93 -19.12 6.02
N ALA A 168 18.85 -19.00 6.78
CA ALA A 168 18.90 -19.19 8.20
C ALA A 168 19.27 -20.65 8.54
N ALA A 169 20.16 -20.84 9.50
CA ALA A 169 20.45 -22.16 10.04
C ALA A 169 19.21 -22.72 10.75
N ARG A 170 19.03 -24.02 10.70
CA ARG A 170 17.98 -24.72 11.45
C ARG A 170 18.49 -25.06 12.84
N GLU A 171 17.58 -25.20 13.80
CA GLU A 171 17.93 -25.53 15.19
C GLU A 171 18.65 -26.87 15.35
N ASP A 172 18.49 -27.79 14.42
CA ASP A 172 19.10 -29.12 14.40
C ASP A 172 20.43 -29.21 13.62
N GLU A 173 20.89 -28.09 13.06
CA GLU A 173 22.14 -28.04 12.28
C GLU A 173 23.34 -27.86 13.23
N GLU A 174 24.32 -28.77 13.15
CA GLU A 174 25.56 -28.69 13.91
C GLU A 174 26.61 -27.76 13.27
N GLU A 175 26.55 -27.62 11.93
CA GLU A 175 27.45 -26.75 11.17
C GLU A 175 26.72 -25.50 10.71
N TYR A 176 27.05 -24.35 11.33
CA TYR A 176 26.56 -23.05 10.95
C TYR A 176 27.61 -21.97 11.18
N GLU A 177 27.51 -20.88 10.44
CA GLU A 177 28.37 -19.72 10.59
C GLU A 177 27.64 -18.60 11.33
N LEU A 178 28.36 -17.98 12.28
CA LEU A 178 27.89 -16.77 12.96
C LEU A 178 28.49 -15.54 12.28
N LEU A 179 27.67 -14.82 11.54
CA LEU A 179 28.09 -13.64 10.80
C LEU A 179 27.31 -12.40 11.25
N LEU A 180 27.98 -11.27 11.25
CA LEU A 180 27.31 -9.98 11.44
C LEU A 180 26.51 -9.62 10.19
N ALA A 181 25.44 -8.87 10.36
CA ALA A 181 24.63 -8.40 9.23
C ALA A 181 25.47 -7.64 8.18
N ILE A 182 26.50 -6.92 8.61
CA ILE A 182 27.41 -6.22 7.69
C ILE A 182 28.26 -7.19 6.87
N GLU A 183 28.75 -8.24 7.49
CA GLU A 183 29.57 -9.26 6.81
C GLU A 183 28.73 -10.01 5.77
N ILE A 184 27.49 -10.38 6.11
CA ILE A 184 26.54 -11.00 5.16
C ILE A 184 26.30 -10.06 3.98
N LEU A 185 26.04 -8.78 4.23
CA LEU A 185 25.77 -7.81 3.17
C LEU A 185 26.99 -7.61 2.26
N GLU A 186 28.19 -7.50 2.82
CA GLU A 186 29.44 -7.38 2.06
C GLU A 186 29.71 -8.63 1.21
N GLN A 187 29.51 -9.82 1.77
CA GLN A 187 29.70 -11.08 1.05
C GLN A 187 28.68 -11.22 -0.08
N VAL A 188 27.40 -10.92 0.18
CA VAL A 188 26.34 -10.92 -0.84
C VAL A 188 26.69 -9.98 -2.00
N GLN A 189 27.19 -8.76 -1.71
CA GLN A 189 27.60 -7.80 -2.74
C GLN A 189 28.84 -8.26 -3.50
N HIS A 190 29.79 -8.87 -2.81
CA HIS A 190 31.00 -9.41 -3.42
C HIS A 190 30.69 -10.55 -4.36
N ASP A 191 29.92 -11.55 -3.93
CA ASP A 191 29.64 -12.77 -4.68
C ASP A 191 28.68 -12.53 -5.85
N SER A 192 27.67 -11.67 -5.65
CA SER A 192 26.72 -11.26 -6.70
C SER A 192 27.32 -10.27 -7.71
N ARG A 193 28.39 -9.56 -7.34
CA ARG A 193 28.92 -8.39 -8.05
C ARG A 193 27.89 -7.27 -8.25
N ILE A 194 26.85 -7.25 -7.43
CA ILE A 194 25.77 -6.25 -7.47
C ILE A 194 25.92 -5.35 -6.24
N ARG A 195 26.07 -4.05 -6.46
CA ARG A 195 26.07 -3.08 -5.37
C ARG A 195 24.62 -2.77 -4.96
N VAL A 196 24.30 -3.09 -3.72
CA VAL A 196 22.96 -2.80 -3.15
C VAL A 196 22.97 -1.37 -2.58
N SER A 197 22.77 -0.37 -3.44
CA SER A 197 22.85 1.05 -3.07
C SER A 197 21.65 1.55 -2.25
N ASN A 198 20.50 0.87 -2.33
CA ASN A 198 19.24 1.30 -1.71
C ASN A 198 18.92 0.57 -0.39
N CYS A 199 19.88 -0.16 0.18
CA CYS A 199 19.71 -0.86 1.44
C CYS A 199 20.84 -0.53 2.39
N ASN A 200 20.54 0.19 3.48
CA ASN A 200 21.50 0.41 4.55
C ASN A 200 21.49 -0.78 5.52
N ILE A 201 22.50 -0.84 6.40
CA ILE A 201 22.68 -1.97 7.33
C ILE A 201 21.48 -2.17 8.27
N ILE A 202 20.79 -1.09 8.65
CA ILE A 202 19.60 -1.17 9.53
C ILE A 202 18.44 -1.81 8.77
N GLN A 203 18.25 -1.43 7.51
CA GLN A 203 17.23 -2.02 6.63
C GLN A 203 17.54 -3.50 6.37
N PHE A 204 18.81 -3.82 6.11
CA PHE A 204 19.24 -5.20 5.91
C PHE A 204 19.05 -6.06 7.17
N GLY A 205 19.38 -5.55 8.35
CA GLY A 205 19.09 -6.22 9.63
C GLY A 205 17.60 -6.55 9.82
N ARG A 206 16.69 -5.63 9.40
CA ARG A 206 15.25 -5.91 9.42
C ARG A 206 14.84 -7.00 8.43
N ILE A 207 15.50 -7.06 7.26
CA ILE A 207 15.29 -8.13 6.26
C ILE A 207 15.70 -9.47 6.90
N LEU A 208 16.87 -9.56 7.50
CA LEU A 208 17.35 -10.77 8.16
C LEU A 208 16.42 -11.23 9.28
N GLN A 209 15.97 -10.31 10.14
CA GLN A 209 15.03 -10.60 11.22
C GLN A 209 13.69 -11.15 10.68
N ARG A 210 13.17 -10.57 9.61
CA ARG A 210 11.94 -11.06 8.96
C ARG A 210 12.10 -12.47 8.40
N ASN A 211 13.28 -12.81 7.93
CA ASN A 211 13.64 -14.13 7.41
C ASN A 211 14.12 -15.08 8.51
N GLN A 212 13.78 -14.81 9.76
CA GLN A 212 14.08 -15.67 10.93
C GLN A 212 15.59 -15.91 11.16
N VAL A 213 16.44 -15.06 10.60
CA VAL A 213 17.87 -15.07 10.93
C VAL A 213 18.04 -14.45 12.30
N CYS A 214 18.59 -15.22 13.25
CA CYS A 214 18.88 -14.74 14.60
C CYS A 214 20.00 -13.68 14.52
N LEU A 215 19.72 -12.45 14.91
CA LEU A 215 20.73 -11.39 14.98
C LEU A 215 21.33 -11.38 16.39
N LEU A 216 22.64 -11.60 16.48
CA LEU A 216 23.41 -11.32 17.68
C LEU A 216 23.71 -9.81 17.70
N TYR A 217 23.25 -9.13 18.73
CA TYR A 217 23.53 -7.71 19.00
C TYR A 217 24.73 -7.60 19.93
#